data_96c663ccaf77c7b5976953790e88876e
#
_entry.id   96c663ccaf77c7b5976953790e88876e
#
_cell.length_a   1.000
_cell.length_b   1.000
_cell.length_c   1.000
_cell.angle_alpha   90.00
_cell.angle_beta   90.00
_cell.angle_gamma   90.00
#
_symmetry.space_group_name_H-M   'P 1'
#
loop_
_entity.id
_entity.type
_entity.pdbx_description
1 polymer ?
#
loop_
_entity_poly.entity_id
_entity_poly.type
_entity_poly.pdbx_seq_one_letter_code
_entity_poly.pdbx_strand_id
1 'polypeptide(L)'
;MKKQEMMMKSVLVRMGVKIRNVAPDQVLESVGYLAGVPGFEKREVSETLETEEKLPEITEPMLVMRDFTGRRIDTLLLNLRKAKVPKINLKAIVTEQNAGWSFYHLYEEIGEEHRLMNGGAQ
;
A
#
# COMPACT_ATOMS: atom_id res chain seq x y z
N MET A 1 -15.83 5.77 6.60
CA MET A 1 -14.39 5.61 6.48
C MET A 1 -13.79 4.75 7.57
N LYS A 2 -13.93 5.13 8.83
CA LYS A 2 -13.43 4.29 9.92
C LYS A 2 -14.09 2.91 9.95
N LYS A 3 -15.36 2.85 9.62
CA LYS A 3 -16.10 1.59 9.58
C LYS A 3 -15.54 0.64 8.53
N GLN A 4 -15.21 1.18 7.34
CA GLN A 4 -14.63 0.39 6.26
C GLN A 4 -13.24 -0.12 6.60
N GLU A 5 -12.43 0.72 7.25
CA GLU A 5 -11.12 0.32 7.73
C GLU A 5 -11.21 -0.80 8.73
N MET A 6 -12.14 -0.70 9.66
CA MET A 6 -12.34 -1.73 10.68
C MET A 6 -12.78 -3.04 10.06
N MET A 7 -13.65 -2.99 9.06
CA MET A 7 -14.10 -4.18 8.34
C MET A 7 -12.96 -4.84 7.59
N MET A 8 -12.13 -4.04 6.92
CA MET A 8 -10.96 -4.54 6.23
C MET A 8 -9.98 -5.21 7.20
N LYS A 9 -9.68 -4.54 8.31
CA LYS A 9 -8.79 -5.10 9.32
C LYS A 9 -9.31 -6.42 9.87
N SER A 10 -10.61 -6.51 10.08
CA SER A 10 -11.23 -7.75 10.56
C SER A 10 -10.99 -8.90 9.58
N VAL A 11 -11.15 -8.66 8.30
CA VAL A 11 -10.90 -9.66 7.25
C VAL A 11 -9.43 -10.10 7.29
N LEU A 12 -8.51 -9.13 7.35
CA LEU A 12 -7.08 -9.41 7.32
C LEU A 12 -6.64 -10.20 8.57
N VAL A 13 -7.15 -9.85 9.73
CA VAL A 13 -6.84 -10.55 10.97
C VAL A 13 -7.30 -12.02 10.88
N ARG A 14 -8.49 -12.25 10.35
CA ARG A 14 -9.00 -13.63 10.18
C ARG A 14 -8.13 -14.44 9.23
N MET A 15 -7.51 -13.79 8.26
CA MET A 15 -6.62 -14.46 7.33
C MET A 15 -5.21 -14.67 7.89
N GLY A 16 -4.96 -14.19 9.10
CA GLY A 16 -3.64 -14.30 9.71
C GLY A 16 -2.62 -13.34 9.12
N VAL A 17 -3.08 -12.24 8.54
CA VAL A 17 -2.22 -11.26 7.90
C VAL A 17 -1.81 -10.18 8.91
N LYS A 18 -0.52 -9.86 8.92
CA LYS A 18 -0.04 -8.73 9.71
C LYS A 18 -0.37 -7.44 8.98
N ILE A 19 -0.90 -6.48 9.70
CA ILE A 19 -1.35 -5.21 9.12
C ILE A 19 -0.45 -4.08 9.58
N ARG A 20 -0.10 -3.22 8.65
CA ARG A 20 0.61 -1.99 8.96
C ARG A 20 -0.05 -0.85 8.20
N ASN A 21 -0.50 0.15 8.93
CA ASN A 21 -1.00 1.38 8.32
C ASN A 21 0.17 2.31 8.06
N VAL A 22 0.22 2.86 6.86
CA VAL A 22 1.25 3.81 6.50
C VAL A 22 0.76 5.22 6.85
N ALA A 23 1.45 5.86 7.77
CA ALA A 23 1.08 7.22 8.20
C ALA A 23 1.51 8.24 7.13
N PRO A 24 0.88 9.43 7.10
CA PRO A 24 1.24 10.45 6.11
C PRO A 24 2.72 10.83 6.12
N ASP A 25 3.38 10.76 7.26
CA ASP A 25 4.81 11.09 7.36
C ASP A 25 5.72 9.94 6.97
N GLN A 26 5.16 8.79 6.59
CA GLN A 26 5.92 7.61 6.20
C GLN A 26 5.92 7.37 4.69
N VAL A 27 5.33 8.25 3.91
CA VAL A 27 5.17 8.02 2.47
C VAL A 27 6.50 8.03 1.70
N LEU A 28 7.56 8.58 2.28
CA LEU A 28 8.88 8.56 1.67
C LEU A 28 9.75 7.40 2.16
N GLU A 29 9.26 6.60 3.10
CA GLU A 29 9.96 5.38 3.52
C GLU A 29 9.92 4.35 2.41
N SER A 30 10.93 3.47 2.38
CA SER A 30 10.95 2.43 1.35
C SER A 30 9.82 1.41 1.58
N VAL A 31 9.31 0.89 0.48
CA VAL A 31 8.30 -0.16 0.51
C VAL A 31 8.80 -1.37 1.30
N GLY A 32 10.08 -1.73 1.11
CA GLY A 32 10.67 -2.85 1.83
C GLY A 32 10.69 -2.64 3.34
N TYR A 33 11.05 -1.44 3.77
CA TYR A 33 11.05 -1.14 5.20
C TYR A 33 9.64 -1.24 5.79
N LEU A 34 8.68 -0.63 5.12
CA LEU A 34 7.29 -0.65 5.59
C LEU A 34 6.69 -2.05 5.61
N ALA A 35 7.09 -2.89 4.66
CA ALA A 35 6.60 -4.27 4.58
C ALA A 35 7.39 -5.24 5.46
N GLY A 36 8.43 -4.76 6.15
CA GLY A 36 9.22 -5.60 7.03
C GLY A 36 10.21 -6.51 6.31
N VAL A 37 10.60 -6.17 5.08
CA VAL A 37 11.58 -6.96 4.33
C VAL A 37 12.97 -6.77 4.95
N PRO A 38 13.71 -7.87 5.29
CA PRO A 38 15.05 -7.73 5.85
C PRO A 38 15.97 -6.95 4.92
N GLY A 39 16.86 -6.16 5.51
CA GLY A 39 17.83 -5.36 4.77
C GLY A 39 17.40 -3.95 4.46
N PHE A 40 16.17 -3.59 4.75
CA PHE A 40 15.67 -2.22 4.55
C PHE A 40 15.51 -1.53 5.89
N GLU A 41 16.06 -0.35 6.02
CA GLU A 41 16.04 0.40 7.26
C GLU A 41 15.22 1.69 7.11
N LYS A 42 14.85 2.25 8.26
CA LYS A 42 14.14 3.51 8.29
C LYS A 42 15.00 4.59 7.61
N ARG A 43 14.36 5.39 6.78
CA ARG A 43 15.01 6.48 6.06
C ARG A 43 15.56 7.50 7.04
N GLU A 44 16.81 7.93 6.81
CA GLU A 44 17.38 9.02 7.58
C GLU A 44 16.80 10.33 7.09
N VAL A 45 16.37 11.16 8.02
CA VAL A 45 15.73 12.43 7.71
C VAL A 45 16.63 13.55 8.25
N SER A 46 17.00 14.47 7.35
CA SER A 46 17.71 15.67 7.77
C SER A 46 16.69 16.65 8.35
N GLU A 47 16.84 16.99 9.62
CA GLU A 47 15.89 17.88 10.29
C GLU A 47 15.71 19.22 9.57
N THR A 48 16.79 19.72 8.97
CA THR A 48 16.74 21.03 8.29
C THR A 48 16.00 20.99 6.96
N LEU A 49 15.99 19.85 6.29
CA LEU A 49 15.32 19.73 5.00
C LEU A 49 13.83 19.38 5.13
N GLU A 50 13.52 18.56 6.12
CA GLU A 50 12.15 18.06 6.25
C GLU A 50 11.16 19.05 6.86
N THR A 51 11.65 20.04 7.60
CA THR A 51 10.78 21.06 8.16
C THR A 51 10.27 22.04 7.12
N GLU A 52 10.97 22.16 6.00
CA GLU A 52 10.59 23.09 4.94
C GLU A 52 9.90 22.41 3.77
N GLU A 53 10.12 21.13 3.57
CA GLU A 53 9.51 20.40 2.47
C GLU A 53 8.17 19.82 2.85
N LYS A 54 7.20 20.08 1.98
CA LYS A 54 5.89 19.51 2.14
C LYS A 54 5.93 18.07 1.66
N LEU A 55 5.51 17.15 2.52
CA LEU A 55 5.44 15.75 2.13
C LEU A 55 4.37 15.54 1.06
N PRO A 56 4.62 14.66 0.08
CA PRO A 56 3.60 14.36 -0.92
C PRO A 56 2.39 13.71 -0.26
N GLU A 57 1.22 14.04 -0.78
CA GLU A 57 -0.04 13.56 -0.24
C GLU A 57 -0.58 12.41 -1.07
N ILE A 58 -1.02 11.36 -0.38
CA ILE A 58 -1.68 10.23 -1.02
C ILE A 58 -3.17 10.41 -0.78
N THR A 59 -3.92 10.55 -1.88
CA THR A 59 -5.34 10.86 -1.81
C THR A 59 -6.24 9.67 -2.08
N GLU A 60 -5.69 8.56 -2.51
CA GLU A 60 -6.46 7.37 -2.83
C GLU A 60 -5.89 6.15 -2.10
N PRO A 61 -6.73 5.27 -1.56
CA PRO A 61 -6.23 4.09 -0.83
C PRO A 61 -5.40 3.18 -1.71
N MET A 62 -4.31 2.66 -1.17
CA MET A 62 -3.50 1.66 -1.85
C MET A 62 -3.19 0.52 -0.89
N LEU A 63 -3.33 -0.70 -1.37
CA LEU A 63 -3.04 -1.90 -0.61
C LEU A 63 -1.76 -2.54 -1.16
N VAL A 64 -0.77 -2.69 -0.29
CA VAL A 64 0.50 -3.34 -0.66
C VAL A 64 0.60 -4.66 0.09
N MET A 65 0.83 -5.73 -0.65
CA MET A 65 0.85 -7.08 -0.10
C MET A 65 2.25 -7.70 -0.21
N ARG A 66 2.67 -8.34 0.86
CA ARG A 66 3.95 -9.05 0.89
C ARG A 66 3.70 -10.54 1.08
N ASP A 67 4.42 -11.35 0.31
CA ASP A 67 4.37 -12.83 0.41
C ASP A 67 2.98 -13.40 0.13
N PHE A 68 2.21 -12.75 -0.71
CA PHE A 68 0.92 -13.26 -1.12
C PHE A 68 1.03 -14.07 -2.40
N THR A 69 0.49 -15.28 -2.39
CA THR A 69 0.34 -16.07 -3.60
C THR A 69 -0.89 -15.59 -4.37
N GLY A 70 -1.01 -15.96 -5.64
CA GLY A 70 -2.19 -15.62 -6.42
C GLY A 70 -3.47 -16.10 -5.77
N ARG A 71 -3.46 -17.33 -5.23
CA ARG A 71 -4.62 -17.90 -4.53
C ARG A 71 -4.99 -17.06 -3.31
N ARG A 72 -3.98 -16.62 -2.57
CA ARG A 72 -4.22 -15.83 -1.35
C ARG A 72 -4.77 -14.46 -1.68
N ILE A 73 -4.32 -13.87 -2.79
CA ILE A 73 -4.87 -12.60 -3.27
C ILE A 73 -6.34 -12.77 -3.62
N ASP A 74 -6.69 -13.83 -4.35
CA ASP A 74 -8.06 -14.10 -4.73
C ASP A 74 -8.95 -14.29 -3.50
N THR A 75 -8.43 -15.01 -2.50
CA THR A 75 -9.15 -15.22 -1.25
C THR A 75 -9.39 -13.90 -0.53
N LEU A 76 -8.37 -13.04 -0.49
CA LEU A 76 -8.49 -11.72 0.13
C LEU A 76 -9.58 -10.89 -0.56
N LEU A 77 -9.52 -10.81 -1.88
CA LEU A 77 -10.48 -10.02 -2.64
C LEU A 77 -11.90 -10.53 -2.45
N LEU A 78 -12.08 -11.85 -2.43
CA LEU A 78 -13.39 -12.45 -2.18
C LEU A 78 -13.91 -12.11 -0.79
N ASN A 79 -13.05 -12.22 0.23
CA ASN A 79 -13.44 -11.93 1.61
C ASN A 79 -13.78 -10.46 1.81
N LEU A 80 -13.03 -9.56 1.17
CA LEU A 80 -13.33 -8.13 1.23
C LEU A 80 -14.68 -7.83 0.58
N ARG A 81 -14.98 -8.50 -0.53
CA ARG A 81 -16.27 -8.35 -1.21
C ARG A 81 -17.41 -8.84 -0.33
N LYS A 82 -17.24 -10.01 0.30
CA LYS A 82 -18.24 -10.56 1.21
C LYS A 82 -18.51 -9.67 2.41
N ALA A 83 -17.48 -8.99 2.89
CA ALA A 83 -17.59 -8.06 4.00
C ALA A 83 -18.12 -6.69 3.56
N LYS A 84 -18.39 -6.53 2.27
CA LYS A 84 -18.90 -5.27 1.69
C LYS A 84 -17.93 -4.11 1.85
N VAL A 85 -16.64 -4.42 1.84
CA VAL A 85 -15.60 -3.39 1.82
C VAL A 85 -15.51 -2.83 0.41
N PRO A 86 -15.51 -1.51 0.23
CA PRO A 86 -15.41 -0.92 -1.10
C PRO A 86 -14.15 -1.38 -1.82
N LYS A 87 -14.23 -1.48 -3.14
CA LYS A 87 -13.11 -1.91 -3.95
C LYS A 87 -11.93 -0.95 -3.81
N ILE A 88 -10.75 -1.51 -3.58
CA ILE A 88 -9.51 -0.75 -3.56
C ILE A 88 -8.89 -0.92 -4.95
N ASN A 89 -8.82 0.19 -5.70
CA ASN A 89 -8.31 0.17 -7.08
C ASN A 89 -6.80 0.00 -7.15
N LEU A 90 -6.08 0.58 -6.19
CA LEU A 90 -4.63 0.55 -6.21
C LEU A 90 -4.12 -0.58 -5.32
N LYS A 91 -3.56 -1.61 -5.97
CA LYS A 91 -3.04 -2.80 -5.28
C LYS A 91 -1.69 -3.15 -5.87
N ALA A 92 -0.75 -3.51 -5.01
CA ALA A 92 0.59 -3.89 -5.44
C ALA A 92 1.11 -5.02 -4.57
N ILE A 93 2.04 -5.79 -5.15
CA ILE A 93 2.75 -6.84 -4.43
C ILE A 93 4.20 -6.40 -4.31
N VAL A 94 4.79 -6.59 -3.13
CA VAL A 94 6.20 -6.27 -2.92
C VAL A 94 7.07 -7.19 -3.78
N THR A 95 7.97 -6.59 -4.56
CA THR A 95 8.91 -7.32 -5.41
C THR A 95 10.33 -6.85 -5.07
N GLU A 96 11.32 -7.57 -5.57
CA GLU A 96 12.72 -7.16 -5.42
C GLU A 96 12.95 -5.78 -6.02
N GLN A 97 12.26 -5.47 -7.11
CA GLN A 97 12.39 -4.20 -7.79
C GLN A 97 11.80 -3.06 -6.99
N ASN A 98 10.55 -3.20 -6.53
CA ASN A 98 9.87 -2.09 -5.88
C ASN A 98 10.15 -1.95 -4.38
N ALA A 99 10.79 -2.94 -3.77
CA ALA A 99 11.10 -2.87 -2.34
C ALA A 99 12.00 -1.67 -2.00
N GLY A 100 12.86 -1.27 -2.93
CA GLY A 100 13.72 -0.11 -2.75
C GLY A 100 13.08 1.23 -3.08
N TRP A 101 11.89 1.21 -3.65
CA TRP A 101 11.17 2.45 -3.97
C TRP A 101 10.55 3.04 -2.71
N SER A 102 10.35 4.37 -2.69
CA SER A 102 9.54 4.96 -1.64
C SER A 102 8.08 4.51 -1.83
N PHE A 103 7.33 4.53 -0.75
CA PHE A 103 5.90 4.19 -0.82
C PHE A 103 5.18 5.11 -1.82
N TYR A 104 5.53 6.39 -1.80
CA TYR A 104 4.92 7.37 -2.72
C TYR A 104 5.27 7.06 -4.17
N HIS A 105 6.52 6.64 -4.45
CA HIS A 105 6.90 6.26 -5.81
C HIS A 105 6.05 5.08 -6.31
N LEU A 106 5.87 4.07 -5.45
CA LEU A 106 5.01 2.94 -5.81
C LEU A 106 3.58 3.41 -6.06
N TYR A 107 3.10 4.30 -5.22
CA TYR A 107 1.76 4.86 -5.38
C TYR A 107 1.58 5.54 -6.73
N GLU A 108 2.56 6.33 -7.16
CA GLU A 108 2.51 6.99 -8.46
C GLU A 108 2.54 6.00 -9.62
N GLU A 109 3.40 4.98 -9.53
CA GLU A 109 3.51 3.97 -10.58
C GLU A 109 2.23 3.15 -10.71
N ILE A 110 1.68 2.70 -9.61
CA ILE A 110 0.45 1.92 -9.62
C ILE A 110 -0.74 2.78 -10.07
N GLY A 111 -0.77 4.04 -9.63
CA GLY A 111 -1.82 4.97 -10.04
C GLY A 111 -1.79 5.23 -11.54
N GLU A 112 -0.59 5.35 -12.11
CA GLU A 112 -0.45 5.56 -13.54
C GLU A 112 -0.87 4.34 -14.33
N GLU A 113 -0.45 3.15 -13.90
CA GLU A 113 -0.89 1.90 -14.54
C GLU A 113 -2.41 1.78 -14.54
N HIS A 114 -3.03 2.10 -13.41
CA HIS A 114 -4.48 2.03 -13.29
C HIS A 114 -5.17 3.00 -14.25
N ARG A 115 -4.66 4.23 -14.35
CA ARG A 115 -5.21 5.22 -15.26
C ARG A 115 -5.07 4.79 -16.73
N LEU A 116 -3.91 4.22 -17.08
CA LEU A 116 -3.68 3.76 -18.45
C LEU A 116 -4.60 2.61 -18.83
N MET A 117 -4.78 1.66 -17.91
CA MET A 117 -5.66 0.53 -18.16
C MET A 117 -7.12 0.94 -18.31
N ASN A 118 -7.57 1.87 -17.50
CA ASN A 118 -8.95 2.33 -17.56
C ASN A 118 -9.18 3.38 -18.64
N GLY A 119 -8.20 4.24 -18.88
CA GLY A 119 -8.28 5.24 -19.93
C GLY A 119 -8.34 4.62 -21.31
N GLY A 120 -7.62 3.52 -21.52
CA GLY A 120 -7.62 2.83 -22.80
C GLY A 120 -8.94 2.15 -23.13
N ALA A 121 -9.81 1.99 -22.16
CA ALA A 121 -11.12 1.35 -22.36
C ALA A 121 -12.18 2.32 -22.83
N GLN A 122 -11.88 3.58 -22.93
CA GLN A 122 -12.85 4.60 -23.34
C GLN A 122 -12.92 4.76 -24.84
#